data_e1a8b2388a4b235283993ea476fd9708
#
_entry.id   e1a8b2388a4b235283993ea476fd9708
#
_cell.length_a   1.000
_cell.length_b   1.000
_cell.length_c   1.000
_cell.angle_alpha   90.00
_cell.angle_beta   90.00
_cell.angle_gamma   90.00
#
_symmetry.space_group_name_H-M   'P 1'
#
loop_
_entity.id
_entity.type
_entity.pdbx_description
1 polymer ?
#
loop_
_entity_poly.entity_id
_entity_poly.type
_entity_poly.pdbx_seq_one_letter_code
_entity_poly.pdbx_strand_id
1 'polypeptide(L)'
;MTHTPPLEVLGFITAAKEKGASDEAIVGMLESEGWSRPEIWRVLTRYYESLSGVKAPTGRKSTTPAKDAFLYLLAFSTLATWTLAVGSICFILIENWIPDPLAPHNSGMYMASQMSSELAAVIVTFPIYLLVMRVILSDTRRAPEKLDSGVRKWLTYLALLIAAAVMIGDVVTFLTYFLKGELTTRFLAKVAVTLAISGGVFWYYFGSLREGTRGKADETH
;
A
#
# COMPACT_ATOMS: atom_id res chain seq x y z
N MET A 1 16.63 -15.80 9.67
CA MET A 1 16.54 -16.70 10.82
C MET A 1 15.67 -17.87 10.39
N THR A 2 16.28 -19.04 10.22
CA THR A 2 15.58 -20.28 9.86
C THR A 2 14.88 -20.79 11.12
N HIS A 3 13.61 -20.50 11.26
CA HIS A 3 12.77 -21.13 12.28
C HIS A 3 12.74 -22.64 11.99
N THR A 4 13.51 -23.41 12.75
CA THR A 4 13.35 -24.86 12.78
C THR A 4 11.95 -25.13 13.34
N PRO A 5 11.07 -25.86 12.62
CA PRO A 5 9.76 -26.16 13.16
C PRO A 5 9.91 -26.92 14.47
N PRO A 6 9.06 -26.67 15.48
CA PRO A 6 9.11 -27.39 16.73
C PRO A 6 9.04 -28.88 16.46
N LEU A 7 9.92 -29.66 17.07
CA LEU A 7 9.95 -31.13 16.98
C LEU A 7 8.58 -31.75 17.33
N GLU A 8 7.80 -31.06 18.16
CA GLU A 8 6.45 -31.42 18.58
C GLU A 8 5.45 -31.50 17.41
N VAL A 9 5.48 -30.57 16.46
CA VAL A 9 4.57 -30.56 15.32
C VAL A 9 4.89 -31.69 14.35
N LEU A 10 6.18 -31.99 14.14
CA LEU A 10 6.59 -33.12 13.31
C LEU A 10 6.14 -34.44 13.95
N GLY A 11 6.30 -34.58 15.29
CA GLY A 11 5.82 -35.73 16.06
C GLY A 11 4.30 -35.92 15.96
N PHE A 12 3.54 -34.83 16.06
CA PHE A 12 2.09 -34.84 15.90
C PHE A 12 1.69 -35.32 14.48
N ILE A 13 2.30 -34.77 13.43
CA ILE A 13 2.03 -35.14 12.06
C ILE A 13 2.34 -36.63 11.83
N THR A 14 3.46 -37.13 12.34
CA THR A 14 3.83 -38.54 12.21
C THR A 14 2.78 -39.42 12.89
N ALA A 15 2.40 -39.15 14.11
CA ALA A 15 1.41 -39.92 14.84
C ALA A 15 0.00 -39.87 14.20
N ALA A 16 -0.39 -38.70 13.66
CA ALA A 16 -1.65 -38.55 12.95
C ALA A 16 -1.67 -39.37 11.65
N LYS A 17 -0.57 -39.38 10.91
CA LYS A 17 -0.41 -40.15 9.67
C LYS A 17 -0.40 -41.66 9.90
N GLU A 18 0.22 -42.14 10.96
CA GLU A 18 0.18 -43.54 11.37
C GLU A 18 -1.25 -44.00 11.69
N LYS A 19 -2.11 -43.08 12.15
CA LYS A 19 -3.54 -43.32 12.40
C LYS A 19 -4.42 -43.11 11.17
N GLY A 20 -3.87 -42.85 10.01
CA GLY A 20 -4.58 -42.72 8.74
C GLY A 20 -5.23 -41.35 8.52
N ALA A 21 -4.84 -40.30 9.25
CA ALA A 21 -5.37 -38.96 9.04
C ALA A 21 -4.99 -38.40 7.66
N SER A 22 -5.95 -37.75 6.99
CA SER A 22 -5.69 -37.03 5.73
C SER A 22 -4.87 -35.74 5.95
N ASP A 23 -4.19 -35.26 4.90
CA ASP A 23 -3.44 -34.00 4.98
C ASP A 23 -4.35 -32.83 5.32
N GLU A 24 -5.57 -32.80 4.72
CA GLU A 24 -6.56 -31.76 4.98
C GLU A 24 -7.02 -31.77 6.44
N ALA A 25 -7.24 -32.93 7.05
CA ALA A 25 -7.62 -33.02 8.46
C ALA A 25 -6.50 -32.51 9.37
N ILE A 26 -5.24 -32.85 9.08
CA ILE A 26 -4.08 -32.35 9.83
C ILE A 26 -3.94 -30.85 9.69
N VAL A 27 -4.09 -30.32 8.47
CA VAL A 27 -4.05 -28.87 8.21
C VAL A 27 -5.17 -28.17 8.97
N GLY A 28 -6.40 -28.66 8.92
CA GLY A 28 -7.54 -28.06 9.63
C GLY A 28 -7.34 -28.04 11.15
N MET A 29 -6.82 -29.14 11.75
CA MET A 29 -6.52 -29.19 13.18
C MET A 29 -5.45 -28.17 13.59
N LEU A 30 -4.36 -28.08 12.84
CA LEU A 30 -3.27 -27.16 13.17
C LEU A 30 -3.66 -25.70 12.92
N GLU A 31 -4.53 -25.42 11.93
CA GLU A 31 -5.09 -24.08 11.73
C GLU A 31 -5.97 -23.65 12.91
N SER A 32 -6.76 -24.54 13.47
CA SER A 32 -7.59 -24.25 14.66
C SER A 32 -6.75 -23.94 15.91
N GLU A 33 -5.54 -24.49 15.99
CA GLU A 33 -4.57 -24.21 17.06
C GLU A 33 -3.68 -22.97 16.77
N GLY A 34 -4.00 -22.21 15.69
CA GLY A 34 -3.33 -20.94 15.38
C GLY A 34 -2.09 -21.03 14.50
N TRP A 35 -1.80 -22.22 13.94
CA TRP A 35 -0.68 -22.36 12.99
C TRP A 35 -1.04 -21.80 11.62
N SER A 36 -0.11 -21.09 11.00
CA SER A 36 -0.35 -20.59 9.64
C SER A 36 -0.23 -21.71 8.59
N ARG A 37 -1.09 -21.69 7.60
CA ARG A 37 -1.10 -22.65 6.48
C ARG A 37 0.28 -22.88 5.84
N PRO A 38 1.09 -21.84 5.56
CA PRO A 38 2.44 -22.03 5.00
C PRO A 38 3.42 -22.74 5.93
N GLU A 39 3.25 -22.59 7.24
CA GLU A 39 4.09 -23.30 8.23
C GLU A 39 3.74 -24.77 8.29
N ILE A 40 2.45 -25.09 8.30
CA ILE A 40 1.95 -26.46 8.30
C ILE A 40 2.44 -27.21 7.07
N TRP A 41 2.27 -26.64 5.86
CA TRP A 41 2.74 -27.24 4.63
C TRP A 41 4.25 -27.42 4.59
N ARG A 42 5.02 -26.55 5.21
CA ARG A 42 6.47 -26.67 5.33
C ARG A 42 6.88 -27.88 6.20
N VAL A 43 6.13 -28.14 7.25
CA VAL A 43 6.37 -29.31 8.12
C VAL A 43 5.91 -30.59 7.45
N LEU A 44 4.76 -30.61 6.78
CA LEU A 44 4.27 -31.71 5.97
C LEU A 44 5.26 -32.08 4.85
N THR A 45 5.82 -31.11 4.16
CA THR A 45 6.85 -31.34 3.15
C THR A 45 8.08 -32.05 3.77
N ARG A 46 8.54 -31.62 4.92
CA ARG A 46 9.66 -32.28 5.62
C ARG A 46 9.31 -33.70 6.05
N TYR A 47 8.09 -33.95 6.50
CA TYR A 47 7.63 -35.30 6.82
C TYR A 47 7.73 -36.20 5.57
N TYR A 48 7.21 -35.76 4.43
CA TYR A 48 7.30 -36.53 3.19
C TYR A 48 8.73 -36.67 2.63
N GLU A 49 9.58 -35.66 2.81
CA GLU A 49 11.02 -35.74 2.50
C GLU A 49 11.72 -36.79 3.35
N SER A 50 11.40 -36.88 4.64
CA SER A 50 11.97 -37.89 5.54
C SER A 50 11.52 -39.31 5.20
N LEU A 51 10.28 -39.45 4.70
CA LEU A 51 9.71 -40.73 4.32
C LEU A 51 10.22 -41.23 2.95
N SER A 52 10.34 -40.31 1.99
CA SER A 52 10.77 -40.62 0.64
C SER A 52 12.30 -40.68 0.44
N GLY A 53 13.06 -40.11 1.37
CA GLY A 53 14.50 -39.93 1.24
C GLY A 53 14.93 -38.95 0.14
N VAL A 54 13.96 -38.30 -0.52
CA VAL A 54 14.18 -37.32 -1.60
C VAL A 54 13.71 -35.97 -1.17
N LYS A 55 14.53 -34.94 -1.35
CA LYS A 55 14.10 -33.55 -1.12
C LYS A 55 13.06 -33.13 -2.13
N ALA A 56 11.95 -32.56 -1.65
CA ALA A 56 10.95 -31.98 -2.52
C ALA A 56 11.58 -30.87 -3.39
N PRO A 57 11.32 -30.85 -4.71
CA PRO A 57 11.82 -29.78 -5.57
C PRO A 57 11.30 -28.47 -5.05
N THR A 58 12.21 -27.61 -4.57
CA THR A 58 11.86 -26.28 -4.11
C THR A 58 11.27 -25.51 -5.29
N GLY A 59 9.98 -25.18 -5.20
CA GLY A 59 9.36 -24.28 -6.14
C GLY A 59 10.21 -22.99 -6.23
N ARG A 60 10.35 -22.45 -7.44
CA ARG A 60 11.09 -21.21 -7.67
C ARG A 60 10.61 -20.19 -6.66
N LYS A 61 11.43 -19.87 -5.65
CA LYS A 61 11.19 -18.70 -4.78
C LYS A 61 11.14 -17.49 -5.67
N SER A 62 9.92 -17.12 -6.05
CA SER A 62 9.63 -15.98 -6.89
C SER A 62 10.12 -14.73 -6.17
N THR A 63 11.09 -14.06 -6.78
CA THR A 63 11.51 -12.67 -6.56
C THR A 63 12.05 -12.32 -5.19
N THR A 64 13.19 -11.67 -5.23
CA THR A 64 13.83 -11.02 -4.07
C THR A 64 12.86 -10.04 -3.43
N PRO A 65 12.52 -10.19 -2.13
CA PRO A 65 11.63 -9.26 -1.40
C PRO A 65 12.08 -7.81 -1.54
N ALA A 66 13.39 -7.59 -1.75
CA ALA A 66 13.99 -6.28 -1.96
C ALA A 66 13.54 -5.59 -3.26
N LYS A 67 13.39 -6.33 -4.37
CA LYS A 67 12.91 -5.75 -5.64
C LYS A 67 11.46 -5.28 -5.51
N ASP A 68 10.62 -6.10 -4.89
CA ASP A 68 9.21 -5.76 -4.70
C ASP A 68 9.08 -4.54 -3.75
N ALA A 69 9.84 -4.53 -2.65
CA ALA A 69 9.89 -3.40 -1.74
C ALA A 69 10.34 -2.10 -2.43
N PHE A 70 11.38 -2.17 -3.27
CA PHE A 70 11.86 -1.04 -4.04
C PHE A 70 10.79 -0.48 -5.00
N LEU A 71 10.11 -1.36 -5.76
CA LEU A 71 9.07 -0.93 -6.70
C LEU A 71 7.89 -0.26 -6.00
N TYR A 72 7.43 -0.81 -4.88
CA TYR A 72 6.35 -0.21 -4.11
C TYR A 72 6.76 1.12 -3.47
N LEU A 73 7.99 1.22 -2.94
CA LEU A 73 8.51 2.45 -2.37
C LEU A 73 8.67 3.54 -3.44
N LEU A 74 9.15 3.17 -4.63
CA LEU A 74 9.27 4.07 -5.77
C LEU A 74 7.89 4.56 -6.25
N ALA A 75 6.90 3.64 -6.35
CA ALA A 75 5.52 4.01 -6.69
C ALA A 75 4.94 4.99 -5.66
N PHE A 76 5.14 4.74 -4.37
CA PHE A 76 4.66 5.60 -3.31
C PHE A 76 5.34 6.99 -3.33
N SER A 77 6.66 7.03 -3.49
CA SER A 77 7.41 8.29 -3.54
C SER A 77 7.01 9.14 -4.75
N THR A 78 6.87 8.52 -5.92
CA THR A 78 6.44 9.24 -7.13
C THR A 78 4.99 9.68 -7.03
N LEU A 79 4.08 8.88 -6.46
CA LEU A 79 2.71 9.26 -6.17
C LEU A 79 2.66 10.49 -5.27
N ALA A 80 3.39 10.47 -4.15
CA ALA A 80 3.44 11.58 -3.21
C ALA A 80 3.95 12.86 -3.88
N THR A 81 5.05 12.76 -4.65
CA THR A 81 5.67 13.91 -5.30
C THR A 81 4.73 14.57 -6.31
N TRP A 82 4.14 13.82 -7.26
CA TRP A 82 3.27 14.44 -8.25
C TRP A 82 1.95 14.93 -7.65
N THR A 83 1.43 14.26 -6.62
CA THR A 83 0.21 14.68 -5.91
C THR A 83 0.42 16.01 -5.19
N LEU A 84 1.55 16.16 -4.48
CA LEU A 84 1.91 17.43 -3.82
C LEU A 84 2.14 18.54 -4.86
N ALA A 85 2.83 18.25 -5.97
CA ALA A 85 3.05 19.21 -7.04
C ALA A 85 1.74 19.71 -7.67
N VAL A 86 0.78 18.81 -7.92
CA VAL A 86 -0.56 19.20 -8.40
C VAL A 86 -1.27 20.07 -7.37
N GLY A 87 -1.20 19.73 -6.08
CA GLY A 87 -1.75 20.57 -5.01
C GLY A 87 -1.15 21.98 -4.99
N SER A 88 0.19 22.07 -5.10
CA SER A 88 0.91 23.35 -5.18
C SER A 88 0.48 24.18 -6.40
N ILE A 89 0.35 23.56 -7.58
CA ILE A 89 -0.15 24.21 -8.79
C ILE A 89 -1.57 24.77 -8.55
N CYS A 90 -2.46 23.97 -7.98
CA CYS A 90 -3.81 24.43 -7.66
C CYS A 90 -3.79 25.63 -6.69
N PHE A 91 -2.90 25.63 -5.70
CA PHE A 91 -2.74 26.74 -4.76
C PHE A 91 -2.25 28.01 -5.46
N ILE A 92 -1.25 27.89 -6.35
CA ILE A 92 -0.77 29.01 -7.16
C ILE A 92 -1.89 29.60 -8.02
N LEU A 93 -2.71 28.74 -8.65
CA LEU A 93 -3.86 29.19 -9.46
C LEU A 93 -4.91 29.92 -8.60
N ILE A 94 -5.22 29.38 -7.42
CA ILE A 94 -6.16 30.05 -6.48
C ILE A 94 -5.62 31.42 -6.08
N GLU A 95 -4.31 31.54 -5.80
CA GLU A 95 -3.69 32.80 -5.45
C GLU A 95 -3.71 33.81 -6.57
N ASN A 96 -3.61 33.35 -7.80
CA ASN A 96 -3.69 34.21 -8.97
C ASN A 96 -5.14 34.68 -9.28
N TRP A 97 -6.13 33.79 -9.06
CA TRP A 97 -7.54 34.12 -9.33
C TRP A 97 -8.19 34.93 -8.23
N ILE A 98 -7.75 34.75 -6.99
CA ILE A 98 -8.29 35.45 -5.83
C ILE A 98 -7.12 36.18 -5.13
N PRO A 99 -6.64 37.30 -5.71
CA PRO A 99 -5.51 38.05 -5.13
C PRO A 99 -5.88 38.61 -3.77
N ASP A 100 -4.90 38.61 -2.85
CA ASP A 100 -5.04 39.23 -1.55
C ASP A 100 -4.70 40.73 -1.66
N PRO A 101 -5.64 41.64 -1.36
CA PRO A 101 -5.35 43.07 -1.43
C PRO A 101 -4.26 43.53 -0.47
N LEU A 102 -4.01 42.76 0.59
CA LEU A 102 -3.03 43.06 1.65
C LEU A 102 -1.69 42.36 1.45
N ALA A 103 -1.61 41.40 0.53
CA ALA A 103 -0.36 40.71 0.26
C ALA A 103 0.58 41.57 -0.60
N PRO A 104 1.89 41.65 -0.25
CA PRO A 104 2.85 42.28 -1.13
C PRO A 104 2.79 41.61 -2.50
N HIS A 105 2.76 42.42 -3.56
CA HIS A 105 2.69 41.98 -4.95
C HIS A 105 3.92 41.11 -5.25
N ASN A 106 3.76 39.78 -5.09
CA ASN A 106 4.82 38.86 -5.45
C ASN A 106 5.11 39.03 -6.95
N SER A 107 6.33 39.40 -7.27
CA SER A 107 6.75 39.61 -8.64
C SER A 107 6.37 38.40 -9.48
N GLY A 108 5.74 38.61 -10.64
CA GLY A 108 5.31 37.54 -11.54
C GLY A 108 6.41 36.54 -11.91
N MET A 109 7.68 36.97 -11.79
CA MET A 109 8.86 36.14 -11.97
C MET A 109 8.97 35.04 -10.90
N TYR A 110 8.65 35.32 -9.63
CA TYR A 110 8.66 34.32 -8.56
C TYR A 110 7.57 33.28 -8.79
N MET A 111 6.37 33.71 -9.16
CA MET A 111 5.22 32.83 -9.45
C MET A 111 5.51 31.96 -10.67
N ALA A 112 6.11 32.51 -11.73
CA ALA A 112 6.51 31.75 -12.93
C ALA A 112 7.59 30.70 -12.62
N SER A 113 8.57 31.03 -11.78
CA SER A 113 9.62 30.10 -11.35
C SER A 113 9.03 28.94 -10.53
N GLN A 114 8.18 29.25 -9.57
CA GLN A 114 7.52 28.22 -8.74
C GLN A 114 6.63 27.31 -9.59
N MET A 115 5.79 27.88 -10.47
CA MET A 115 4.94 27.11 -11.39
C MET A 115 5.77 26.19 -12.29
N SER A 116 6.91 26.65 -12.79
CA SER A 116 7.79 25.85 -13.64
C SER A 116 8.38 24.65 -12.91
N SER A 117 8.78 24.81 -11.64
CA SER A 117 9.32 23.70 -10.84
C SER A 117 8.26 22.64 -10.54
N GLU A 118 7.05 23.05 -10.20
CA GLU A 118 5.95 22.13 -9.93
C GLU A 118 5.50 21.38 -11.20
N LEU A 119 5.43 22.09 -12.34
CA LEU A 119 5.15 21.46 -13.63
C LEU A 119 6.22 20.44 -14.02
N ALA A 120 7.50 20.79 -13.82
CA ALA A 120 8.60 19.86 -14.08
C ALA A 120 8.49 18.60 -13.19
N ALA A 121 8.16 18.78 -11.91
CA ALA A 121 7.94 17.67 -11.01
C ALA A 121 6.82 16.74 -11.51
N VAL A 122 5.67 17.27 -11.93
CA VAL A 122 4.57 16.48 -12.49
C VAL A 122 4.99 15.77 -13.78
N ILE A 123 5.61 16.49 -14.74
CA ILE A 123 6.02 15.95 -16.03
C ILE A 123 6.99 14.77 -15.87
N VAL A 124 7.86 14.81 -14.88
CA VAL A 124 8.83 13.74 -14.62
C VAL A 124 8.21 12.60 -13.79
N THR A 125 7.55 12.92 -12.68
CA THR A 125 7.15 11.89 -11.72
C THR A 125 5.90 11.14 -12.13
N PHE A 126 4.96 11.76 -12.83
CA PHE A 126 3.73 11.12 -13.27
C PHE A 126 3.96 9.97 -14.28
N PRO A 127 4.77 10.13 -15.35
CA PRO A 127 5.10 9.01 -16.24
C PRO A 127 5.85 7.89 -15.51
N ILE A 128 6.78 8.23 -14.60
CA ILE A 128 7.51 7.23 -13.80
C ILE A 128 6.52 6.44 -12.94
N TYR A 129 5.58 7.10 -12.27
CA TYR A 129 4.52 6.44 -11.50
C TYR A 129 3.72 5.47 -12.36
N LEU A 130 3.29 5.89 -13.57
CA LEU A 130 2.53 5.02 -14.48
C LEU A 130 3.33 3.81 -14.94
N LEU A 131 4.63 3.98 -15.23
CA LEU A 131 5.52 2.88 -15.62
C LEU A 131 5.69 1.88 -14.48
N VAL A 132 5.98 2.37 -13.27
CA VAL A 132 6.13 1.52 -12.09
C VAL A 132 4.84 0.78 -11.77
N MET A 133 3.69 1.47 -11.85
CA MET A 133 2.40 0.85 -11.62
C MET A 133 2.08 -0.24 -12.66
N ARG A 134 2.43 -0.03 -13.94
CA ARG A 134 2.30 -1.07 -14.98
C ARG A 134 3.16 -2.30 -14.66
N VAL A 135 4.40 -2.10 -14.21
CA VAL A 135 5.29 -3.20 -13.81
C VAL A 135 4.69 -3.97 -12.64
N ILE A 136 4.25 -3.28 -11.59
CA ILE A 136 3.61 -3.89 -10.41
C ILE A 136 2.35 -4.69 -10.81
N LEU A 137 1.48 -4.10 -11.63
CA LEU A 137 0.26 -4.78 -12.08
C LEU A 137 0.55 -6.00 -12.97
N SER A 138 1.56 -5.90 -13.85
CA SER A 138 1.99 -7.03 -14.70
C SER A 138 2.55 -8.18 -13.86
N ASP A 139 3.41 -7.87 -12.89
CA ASP A 139 3.99 -8.86 -11.98
C ASP A 139 2.92 -9.52 -11.10
N THR A 140 1.92 -8.77 -10.66
CA THR A 140 0.79 -9.26 -9.86
C THR A 140 -0.14 -10.19 -10.66
N ARG A 141 -0.38 -9.88 -11.93
CA ARG A 141 -1.19 -10.75 -12.82
C ARG A 141 -0.51 -12.08 -13.12
N ARG A 142 0.84 -12.11 -13.18
CA ARG A 142 1.62 -13.33 -13.45
C ARG A 142 1.82 -14.22 -12.23
N ALA A 143 1.71 -13.67 -11.03
CA ALA A 143 1.91 -14.38 -9.76
C ALA A 143 0.95 -13.81 -8.69
N PRO A 144 -0.32 -14.29 -8.66
CA PRO A 144 -1.32 -13.81 -7.70
C PRO A 144 -0.91 -14.00 -6.23
N GLU A 145 -0.03 -14.97 -5.93
CA GLU A 145 0.57 -15.16 -4.60
C GLU A 145 1.32 -13.92 -4.07
N LYS A 146 1.76 -13.02 -4.97
CA LYS A 146 2.39 -11.75 -4.60
C LYS A 146 1.43 -10.69 -4.06
N LEU A 147 0.13 -10.88 -4.23
CA LEU A 147 -0.90 -10.00 -3.65
C LEU A 147 -0.82 -9.98 -2.12
N ASP A 148 -0.30 -11.05 -1.52
CA ASP A 148 -0.16 -11.23 -0.07
C ASP A 148 1.20 -10.72 0.48
N SER A 149 2.01 -10.04 -0.34
CA SER A 149 3.30 -9.53 0.15
C SER A 149 3.08 -8.53 1.29
N GLY A 150 3.72 -8.78 2.44
CA GLY A 150 3.63 -7.92 3.63
C GLY A 150 4.02 -6.47 3.35
N VAL A 151 4.95 -6.25 2.41
CA VAL A 151 5.42 -4.92 1.99
C VAL A 151 4.31 -4.12 1.32
N ARG A 152 3.52 -4.74 0.43
CA ARG A 152 2.39 -4.08 -0.23
C ARG A 152 1.34 -3.65 0.80
N LYS A 153 0.96 -4.57 1.68
CA LYS A 153 -0.02 -4.28 2.75
C LYS A 153 0.46 -3.14 3.63
N TRP A 154 1.70 -3.20 4.09
CA TRP A 154 2.29 -2.17 4.94
C TRP A 154 2.30 -0.79 4.28
N LEU A 155 2.72 -0.69 3.00
CA LEU A 155 2.73 0.58 2.26
C LEU A 155 1.32 1.11 1.99
N THR A 156 0.34 0.23 1.74
CA THR A 156 -1.06 0.63 1.60
C THR A 156 -1.61 1.23 2.90
N TYR A 157 -1.34 0.58 4.04
CA TYR A 157 -1.75 1.13 5.35
C TYR A 157 -1.04 2.44 5.67
N LEU A 158 0.26 2.56 5.32
CA LEU A 158 1.00 3.79 5.49
C LEU A 158 0.41 4.93 4.64
N ALA A 159 0.09 4.66 3.36
CA ALA A 159 -0.56 5.63 2.49
C ALA A 159 -1.91 6.09 3.03
N LEU A 160 -2.73 5.16 3.52
CA LEU A 160 -4.02 5.46 4.15
C LEU A 160 -3.84 6.29 5.44
N LEU A 161 -2.87 5.94 6.27
CA LEU A 161 -2.57 6.69 7.49
C LEU A 161 -2.18 8.13 7.18
N ILE A 162 -1.28 8.33 6.21
CA ILE A 162 -0.85 9.67 5.79
C ILE A 162 -2.03 10.46 5.19
N ALA A 163 -2.80 9.86 4.29
CA ALA A 163 -3.97 10.52 3.71
C ALA A 163 -5.00 10.91 4.78
N ALA A 164 -5.28 10.02 5.74
CA ALA A 164 -6.18 10.29 6.85
C ALA A 164 -5.64 11.42 7.75
N ALA A 165 -4.34 11.43 8.06
CA ALA A 165 -3.71 12.49 8.86
C ALA A 165 -3.80 13.85 8.17
N VAL A 166 -3.58 13.91 6.85
CA VAL A 166 -3.75 15.14 6.06
C VAL A 166 -5.20 15.62 6.10
N MET A 167 -6.16 14.72 5.88
CA MET A 167 -7.59 15.07 5.95
C MET A 167 -8.01 15.61 7.33
N ILE A 168 -7.56 14.96 8.39
CA ILE A 168 -7.84 15.42 9.78
C ILE A 168 -7.21 16.79 10.01
N GLY A 169 -5.95 17.00 9.61
CA GLY A 169 -5.26 18.27 9.72
C GLY A 169 -5.98 19.40 8.97
N ASP A 170 -6.47 19.10 7.76
CA ASP A 170 -7.22 20.06 6.94
C ASP A 170 -8.55 20.45 7.60
N VAL A 171 -9.30 19.47 8.14
CA VAL A 171 -10.56 19.72 8.88
C VAL A 171 -10.30 20.53 10.16
N VAL A 172 -9.25 20.21 10.91
CA VAL A 172 -8.88 20.98 12.12
C VAL A 172 -8.51 22.41 11.75
N THR A 173 -7.74 22.61 10.69
CA THR A 173 -7.38 23.93 10.18
C THR A 173 -8.60 24.70 9.73
N PHE A 174 -9.49 24.07 8.97
CA PHE A 174 -10.77 24.67 8.56
C PHE A 174 -11.58 25.13 9.78
N LEU A 175 -11.76 24.25 10.75
CA LEU A 175 -12.55 24.55 11.95
C LEU A 175 -11.94 25.70 12.76
N THR A 176 -10.61 25.75 12.84
CA THR A 176 -9.89 26.83 13.54
C THR A 176 -10.18 28.19 12.91
N TYR A 177 -10.09 28.31 11.57
CA TYR A 177 -10.36 29.57 10.88
C TYR A 177 -11.87 29.91 10.87
N PHE A 178 -12.73 28.88 10.85
CA PHE A 178 -14.17 29.05 11.00
C PHE A 178 -14.52 29.69 12.36
N LEU A 179 -13.97 29.15 13.45
CA LEU A 179 -14.23 29.62 14.80
C LEU A 179 -13.66 31.04 15.05
N LYS A 180 -12.57 31.39 14.35
CA LYS A 180 -12.00 32.76 14.40
C LYS A 180 -12.80 33.77 13.56
N GLY A 181 -13.74 33.34 12.73
CA GLY A 181 -14.46 34.21 11.81
C GLY A 181 -13.60 34.74 10.65
N GLU A 182 -12.46 34.08 10.36
CA GLU A 182 -11.47 34.51 9.36
C GLU A 182 -11.60 33.68 8.05
N LEU A 183 -12.81 33.22 7.70
CA LEU A 183 -13.04 32.47 6.49
C LEU A 183 -12.97 33.37 5.25
N THR A 184 -11.91 33.19 4.49
CA THR A 184 -11.80 33.80 3.17
C THR A 184 -12.15 32.78 2.06
N THR A 185 -12.70 33.24 0.95
CA THR A 185 -12.98 32.38 -0.23
C THR A 185 -11.73 31.65 -0.71
N ARG A 186 -10.58 32.30 -0.63
CA ARG A 186 -9.26 31.77 -0.96
C ARG A 186 -8.88 30.58 -0.03
N PHE A 187 -9.08 30.74 1.26
CA PHE A 187 -8.83 29.68 2.23
C PHE A 187 -9.74 28.48 1.98
N LEU A 188 -11.04 28.73 1.76
CA LEU A 188 -12.01 27.67 1.48
C LEU A 188 -11.67 26.89 0.19
N ALA A 189 -11.21 27.58 -0.85
CA ALA A 189 -10.77 26.92 -2.10
C ALA A 189 -9.54 26.02 -1.86
N LYS A 190 -8.55 26.44 -1.05
CA LYS A 190 -7.37 25.64 -0.72
C LYS A 190 -7.75 24.40 0.10
N VAL A 191 -8.61 24.53 1.09
CA VAL A 191 -9.15 23.42 1.88
C VAL A 191 -9.86 22.41 0.98
N ALA A 192 -10.70 22.88 0.05
CA ALA A 192 -11.40 22.01 -0.91
C ALA A 192 -10.42 21.21 -1.80
N VAL A 193 -9.35 21.84 -2.27
CA VAL A 193 -8.30 21.16 -3.06
C VAL A 193 -7.60 20.09 -2.24
N THR A 194 -7.17 20.40 -1.01
CA THR A 194 -6.49 19.44 -0.14
C THR A 194 -7.39 18.24 0.16
N LEU A 195 -8.65 18.48 0.51
CA LEU A 195 -9.63 17.41 0.77
C LEU A 195 -9.92 16.57 -0.49
N ALA A 196 -10.00 17.19 -1.68
CA ALA A 196 -10.21 16.47 -2.92
C ALA A 196 -9.04 15.54 -3.24
N ILE A 197 -7.80 16.02 -3.09
CA ILE A 197 -6.59 15.24 -3.35
C ILE A 197 -6.42 14.12 -2.31
N SER A 198 -6.44 14.45 -1.02
CA SER A 198 -6.26 13.47 0.06
C SER A 198 -7.39 12.45 0.10
N GLY A 199 -8.63 12.89 -0.12
CA GLY A 199 -9.79 12.02 -0.24
C GLY A 199 -9.72 11.09 -1.45
N GLY A 200 -9.24 11.56 -2.60
CA GLY A 200 -9.01 10.75 -3.78
C GLY A 200 -7.95 9.66 -3.55
N VAL A 201 -6.84 10.02 -2.95
CA VAL A 201 -5.78 9.06 -2.56
C VAL A 201 -6.33 8.05 -1.56
N PHE A 202 -7.04 8.51 -0.53
CA PHE A 202 -7.65 7.65 0.47
C PHE A 202 -8.63 6.65 -0.16
N TRP A 203 -9.54 7.13 -1.02
CA TRP A 203 -10.52 6.31 -1.71
C TRP A 203 -9.88 5.24 -2.58
N TYR A 204 -8.83 5.61 -3.33
CA TYR A 204 -8.09 4.68 -4.18
C TYR A 204 -7.46 3.53 -3.37
N TYR A 205 -6.75 3.84 -2.30
CA TYR A 205 -6.10 2.82 -1.47
C TYR A 205 -7.10 2.01 -0.64
N PHE A 206 -8.18 2.63 -0.17
CA PHE A 206 -9.24 1.94 0.56
C PHE A 206 -10.00 0.94 -0.32
N GLY A 207 -10.26 1.30 -1.58
CA GLY A 207 -10.85 0.39 -2.57
C GLY A 207 -9.96 -0.84 -2.81
N SER A 208 -8.66 -0.63 -2.94
CA SER A 208 -7.67 -1.71 -3.13
C SER A 208 -7.62 -2.71 -1.95
N LEU A 209 -7.89 -2.26 -0.72
CA LEU A 209 -7.97 -3.15 0.44
C LEU A 209 -9.25 -4.01 0.42
N ARG A 210 -10.38 -3.43 0.01
CA ARG A 210 -11.68 -4.15 -0.04
C ARG A 210 -11.67 -5.28 -1.08
N GLU A 211 -11.02 -5.08 -2.22
CA GLU A 211 -10.89 -6.12 -3.25
C GLU A 211 -10.04 -7.31 -2.76
N GLY A 212 -8.96 -7.04 -2.03
CA GLY A 212 -8.13 -8.08 -1.43
C GLY A 212 -8.84 -8.93 -0.37
N THR A 213 -9.88 -8.40 0.28
CA THR A 213 -10.67 -9.12 1.29
C THR A 213 -11.80 -9.93 0.65
N ARG A 214 -12.38 -9.46 -0.46
CA ARG A 214 -13.45 -10.16 -1.18
C ARG A 214 -12.97 -11.42 -1.88
N GLY A 215 -11.79 -11.40 -2.48
CA GLY A 215 -11.20 -12.59 -3.13
C GLY A 215 -10.96 -13.75 -2.17
N LYS A 216 -10.79 -13.50 -0.87
CA LYS A 216 -10.65 -14.55 0.15
C LYS A 216 -11.99 -15.15 0.61
N ALA A 217 -13.08 -14.41 0.50
CA ALA A 217 -14.41 -14.90 0.90
C ALA A 217 -15.03 -15.83 -0.16
N ASP A 218 -14.69 -15.65 -1.44
CA ASP A 218 -15.20 -16.49 -2.54
C ASP A 218 -14.44 -17.83 -2.68
N GLU A 219 -13.23 -17.96 -2.11
CA GLU A 219 -12.47 -19.23 -2.10
C GLU A 219 -12.89 -20.18 -0.95
N THR A 220 -13.78 -19.75 -0.05
CA THR A 220 -14.25 -20.54 1.12
C THR A 220 -15.67 -21.10 0.94
N HIS A 221 -16.24 -20.98 -0.24
CA HIS A 221 -17.47 -21.64 -0.66
C HIS A 221 -17.19 -22.53 -1.86
#